data_89ef774a61d0b7766bd599104b121875
#
_entry.id   89ef774a61d0b7766bd599104b121875
#
_cell.length_a   1.000
_cell.length_b   1.000
_cell.length_c   1.000
_cell.angle_alpha   90.00
_cell.angle_beta   90.00
_cell.angle_gamma   90.00
#
_symmetry.space_group_name_H-M   'P 1'
#
loop_
_entity.id
_entity.type
_entity.pdbx_description
1 polymer ?
#
loop_
_entity_poly.entity_id
_entity_poly.type
_entity_poly.pdbx_seq_one_letter_code
_entity_poly.pdbx_strand_id
1 'polypeptide(L)'
;MIIYQSNTFTSETNLVVTAIYGTHHILEVHHTEEKEIHQVAQFSLTEWKSDSHKVHIIHTNTSFEALPSSLAEENLVATIGSVLNSERKSNKTTLSDFTILFDVADAHTGKPIILSESHLAALLIEKSMKSAEKGTDLLSISIWDHGIFLALIQNEQLINCNRFDCADAAEAMYYTMLFVQEYDLNQETLNCNVYGDISATGTFGSELKQYIRNVNINRKGILPSIDIDGVLSLIFDTI
;
A
#
# COMPACT_ATOMS: atom_id res chain seq x y z
N MET A 1 9.64 7.61 17.39
CA MET A 1 10.77 8.44 16.88
C MET A 1 10.26 9.36 15.77
N ILE A 2 10.55 10.67 15.82
CA ILE A 2 10.21 11.60 14.72
C ILE A 2 11.25 11.40 13.61
N ILE A 3 10.76 11.14 12.38
CA ILE A 3 11.58 10.94 11.18
C ILE A 3 11.70 12.26 10.40
N TYR A 4 10.61 13.04 10.37
CA TYR A 4 10.54 14.32 9.68
C TYR A 4 9.64 15.30 10.45
N GLN A 5 10.00 16.58 10.43
CA GLN A 5 9.16 17.65 10.93
C GLN A 5 9.41 18.91 10.10
N SER A 6 8.33 19.53 9.59
CA SER A 6 8.43 20.79 8.86
C SER A 6 8.70 21.96 9.81
N ASN A 7 9.32 23.02 9.30
CA ASN A 7 9.56 24.24 10.06
C ASN A 7 8.26 25.01 10.40
N THR A 8 7.15 24.66 9.73
CA THR A 8 5.83 25.28 9.91
C THR A 8 4.93 24.49 10.86
N PHE A 9 5.43 23.36 11.41
CA PHE A 9 4.64 22.55 12.32
C PHE A 9 4.35 23.30 13.62
N THR A 10 3.05 23.51 13.90
CA THR A 10 2.54 24.01 15.18
C THR A 10 1.49 23.04 15.69
N SER A 11 1.43 22.82 17.00
CA SER A 11 0.46 21.90 17.63
C SER A 11 -1.01 22.36 17.52
N GLU A 12 -1.25 23.57 16.99
CA GLU A 12 -2.58 24.18 16.85
C GLU A 12 -3.19 24.00 15.45
N THR A 13 -2.45 23.42 14.48
CA THR A 13 -2.97 23.16 13.15
C THR A 13 -4.00 22.03 13.18
N ASN A 14 -5.13 22.20 12.48
CA ASN A 14 -6.10 21.12 12.22
C ASN A 14 -5.48 20.11 11.28
N LEU A 15 -4.70 19.19 11.82
CA LEU A 15 -4.03 18.16 11.06
C LEU A 15 -4.90 16.90 10.98
N VAL A 16 -4.84 16.25 9.83
CA VAL A 16 -5.31 14.89 9.62
C VAL A 16 -4.11 13.98 9.79
N VAL A 17 -4.32 12.84 10.39
CA VAL A 17 -3.28 11.82 10.57
C VAL A 17 -3.55 10.67 9.62
N THR A 18 -2.53 10.25 8.88
CA THR A 18 -2.55 8.95 8.19
C THR A 18 -1.65 7.99 8.95
N ALA A 19 -2.23 6.93 9.52
CA ALA A 19 -1.52 5.89 10.23
C ALA A 19 -1.37 4.66 9.33
N ILE A 20 -0.12 4.28 9.03
CA ILE A 20 0.21 3.13 8.20
C ILE A 20 0.69 2.00 9.12
N TYR A 21 -0.12 0.96 9.21
CA TYR A 21 0.15 -0.20 10.06
C TYR A 21 1.03 -1.21 9.34
N GLY A 22 2.30 -1.24 9.71
CA GLY A 22 3.25 -2.25 9.28
C GLY A 22 3.25 -3.50 10.19
N THR A 23 4.13 -4.44 9.90
CA THR A 23 4.28 -5.69 10.64
C THR A 23 4.83 -5.45 12.06
N HIS A 24 5.73 -4.49 12.23
CA HIS A 24 6.44 -4.25 13.48
C HIS A 24 6.25 -2.84 14.04
N HIS A 25 5.78 -1.92 13.24
CA HIS A 25 5.67 -0.52 13.59
C HIS A 25 4.47 0.16 12.91
N ILE A 26 4.12 1.34 13.43
CA ILE A 26 3.16 2.24 12.81
C ILE A 26 3.90 3.48 12.36
N LEU A 27 3.70 3.85 11.11
CA LEU A 27 4.14 5.13 10.58
C LEU A 27 2.97 6.10 10.65
N GLU A 28 3.15 7.19 11.36
CA GLU A 28 2.17 8.25 11.52
C GLU A 28 2.60 9.46 10.69
N VAL A 29 1.70 9.91 9.80
CA VAL A 29 1.93 11.07 8.93
C VAL A 29 0.91 12.14 9.25
N HIS A 30 1.36 13.28 9.76
CA HIS A 30 0.54 14.45 10.01
C HIS A 30 0.55 15.35 8.78
N HIS A 31 -0.62 15.65 8.25
CA HIS A 31 -0.78 16.45 7.04
C HIS A 31 -2.04 17.33 7.09
N THR A 32 -2.10 18.36 6.25
CA THR A 32 -3.33 19.15 6.03
C THR A 32 -4.32 18.38 5.15
N GLU A 33 -5.54 18.90 5.04
CA GLU A 33 -6.55 18.38 4.08
C GLU A 33 -6.06 18.52 2.63
N GLU A 34 -5.20 19.50 2.34
CA GLU A 34 -4.55 19.68 1.04
C GLU A 34 -3.33 18.76 0.84
N LYS A 35 -3.08 17.84 1.77
CA LYS A 35 -2.01 16.84 1.74
C LYS A 35 -0.59 17.40 1.88
N GLU A 36 -0.43 18.58 2.49
CA GLU A 36 0.87 19.08 2.89
C GLU A 36 1.34 18.37 4.16
N ILE A 37 2.49 17.68 4.08
CA ILE A 37 3.04 16.88 5.17
C ILE A 37 3.82 17.78 6.12
N HIS A 38 3.44 17.75 7.40
CA HIS A 38 4.08 18.51 8.46
C HIS A 38 4.97 17.66 9.37
N GLN A 39 4.60 16.42 9.62
CA GLN A 39 5.38 15.53 10.47
C GLN A 39 5.23 14.08 10.01
N VAL A 40 6.31 13.32 10.14
CA VAL A 40 6.31 11.86 10.02
C VAL A 40 6.99 11.29 11.24
N ALA A 41 6.33 10.36 11.91
CA ALA A 41 6.84 9.70 13.10
C ALA A 41 6.59 8.19 13.05
N GLN A 42 7.50 7.42 13.62
CA GLN A 42 7.42 5.98 13.73
C GLN A 42 7.24 5.58 15.20
N PHE A 43 6.30 4.67 15.43
CA PHE A 43 5.98 4.12 16.75
C PHE A 43 6.04 2.59 16.71
N SER A 44 6.31 1.95 17.83
CA SER A 44 6.02 0.54 17.99
C SER A 44 4.50 0.32 18.03
N LEU A 45 4.03 -0.88 17.66
CA LEU A 45 2.60 -1.22 17.70
C LEU A 45 1.96 -1.04 19.08
N THR A 46 2.75 -1.20 20.15
CA THR A 46 2.29 -1.09 21.54
C THR A 46 2.32 0.34 22.11
N GLU A 47 3.10 1.23 21.51
CA GLU A 47 3.30 2.59 22.01
C GLU A 47 2.40 3.62 21.30
N TRP A 48 1.84 3.25 20.16
CA TRP A 48 1.02 4.18 19.40
C TRP A 48 -0.31 4.46 20.10
N LYS A 49 -0.57 5.74 20.32
CA LYS A 49 -1.82 6.26 20.90
C LYS A 49 -2.28 7.41 20.04
N SER A 50 -3.41 7.25 19.40
CA SER A 50 -4.09 8.35 18.73
C SER A 50 -5.20 8.88 19.61
N ASP A 51 -4.87 9.82 20.48
CA ASP A 51 -5.88 10.52 21.28
C ASP A 51 -6.36 11.74 20.50
N SER A 52 -7.63 11.74 20.11
CA SER A 52 -8.40 12.89 19.56
C SER A 52 -8.03 13.38 18.14
N HIS A 53 -7.31 12.65 17.33
CA HIS A 53 -7.05 13.03 15.93
C HIS A 53 -8.07 12.41 14.96
N LYS A 54 -8.31 13.10 13.86
CA LYS A 54 -8.96 12.52 12.67
C LYS A 54 -7.94 11.64 11.95
N VAL A 55 -8.22 10.36 11.80
CA VAL A 55 -7.23 9.38 11.33
C VAL A 55 -7.72 8.63 10.11
N HIS A 56 -6.90 8.58 9.06
CA HIS A 56 -6.97 7.58 8.01
C HIS A 56 -6.07 6.41 8.40
N ILE A 57 -6.60 5.18 8.37
CA ILE A 57 -5.85 3.98 8.71
C ILE A 57 -5.57 3.18 7.45
N ILE A 58 -4.32 2.77 7.25
CA ILE A 58 -3.89 1.95 6.13
C ILE A 58 -3.19 0.71 6.67
N HIS A 59 -3.77 -0.45 6.40
CA HIS A 59 -3.20 -1.75 6.74
C HIS A 59 -2.28 -2.24 5.63
N THR A 60 -1.19 -2.91 6.01
CA THR A 60 -0.20 -3.45 5.07
C THR A 60 0.11 -4.93 5.33
N ASN A 61 -0.74 -5.62 6.10
CA ASN A 61 -0.53 -7.03 6.44
C ASN A 61 -0.70 -7.97 5.23
N THR A 62 -0.34 -9.24 5.41
CA THR A 62 -0.47 -10.27 4.38
C THR A 62 -1.87 -10.85 4.25
N SER A 63 -2.73 -10.60 5.26
CA SER A 63 -4.07 -11.20 5.32
C SER A 63 -5.07 -10.31 4.62
N PHE A 64 -5.11 -10.40 3.30
CA PHE A 64 -6.13 -9.75 2.47
C PHE A 64 -6.53 -10.63 1.29
N GLU A 65 -7.71 -10.38 0.76
CA GLU A 65 -8.24 -11.04 -0.43
C GLU A 65 -8.92 -10.01 -1.34
N ALA A 66 -8.62 -10.07 -2.63
CA ALA A 66 -9.25 -9.23 -3.64
C ALA A 66 -10.35 -10.01 -4.35
N LEU A 67 -11.60 -9.55 -4.22
CA LEU A 67 -12.77 -10.21 -4.81
C LEU A 67 -13.47 -9.28 -5.79
N PRO A 68 -14.02 -9.80 -6.91
CA PRO A 68 -14.98 -9.05 -7.72
C PRO A 68 -16.13 -8.55 -6.84
N SER A 69 -16.52 -7.28 -6.98
CA SER A 69 -17.59 -6.69 -6.15
C SER A 69 -18.92 -7.43 -6.30
N SER A 70 -19.16 -8.07 -7.46
CA SER A 70 -20.32 -8.93 -7.70
C SER A 70 -20.35 -10.19 -6.81
N LEU A 71 -19.22 -10.62 -6.27
CA LEU A 71 -19.10 -11.76 -5.37
C LEU A 71 -19.01 -11.35 -3.89
N ALA A 72 -18.86 -10.05 -3.62
CA ALA A 72 -18.69 -9.52 -2.27
C ALA A 72 -20.03 -9.39 -1.49
N GLU A 73 -20.93 -10.37 -1.63
CA GLU A 73 -22.14 -10.47 -0.82
C GLU A 73 -21.79 -10.75 0.65
N GLU A 74 -22.62 -10.26 1.58
CA GLU A 74 -22.36 -10.33 3.04
C GLU A 74 -22.04 -11.75 3.52
N ASN A 75 -22.73 -12.76 3.00
CA ASN A 75 -22.52 -14.15 3.39
C ASN A 75 -21.17 -14.72 2.92
N LEU A 76 -20.71 -14.33 1.73
CA LEU A 76 -19.42 -14.75 1.20
C LEU A 76 -18.28 -14.04 1.93
N VAL A 77 -18.44 -12.74 2.20
CA VAL A 77 -17.52 -11.94 2.99
C VAL A 77 -17.31 -12.56 4.39
N ALA A 78 -18.41 -12.97 5.07
CA ALA A 78 -18.32 -13.62 6.37
C ALA A 78 -17.60 -14.97 6.29
N THR A 79 -17.84 -15.76 5.22
CA THR A 79 -17.20 -17.06 5.02
C THR A 79 -15.71 -16.91 4.74
N ILE A 80 -15.31 -15.99 3.86
CA ILE A 80 -13.90 -15.73 3.54
C ILE A 80 -13.18 -15.11 4.74
N GLY A 81 -13.79 -14.17 5.44
CA GLY A 81 -13.27 -13.61 6.68
C GLY A 81 -12.98 -14.67 7.73
N SER A 82 -13.84 -15.71 7.85
CA SER A 82 -13.62 -16.85 8.75
C SER A 82 -12.45 -17.75 8.31
N VAL A 83 -12.13 -17.78 7.02
CA VAL A 83 -11.01 -18.55 6.45
C VAL A 83 -9.69 -17.80 6.61
N LEU A 84 -9.70 -16.46 6.46
CA LEU A 84 -8.50 -15.63 6.62
C LEU A 84 -8.00 -15.66 8.07
N ASN A 85 -8.85 -15.41 9.04
CA ASN A 85 -8.54 -15.64 10.45
C ASN A 85 -9.79 -15.53 11.35
N SER A 86 -10.21 -16.63 11.97
CA SER A 86 -11.43 -16.71 12.80
C SER A 86 -11.38 -15.85 14.08
N GLU A 87 -10.21 -15.36 14.49
CA GLU A 87 -10.02 -14.63 15.74
C GLU A 87 -9.82 -13.11 15.55
N ARG A 88 -9.66 -12.64 14.31
CA ARG A 88 -9.42 -11.22 14.00
C ARG A 88 -10.65 -10.56 13.39
N LYS A 89 -10.83 -9.28 13.68
CA LYS A 89 -11.82 -8.47 12.96
C LYS A 89 -11.36 -8.30 11.52
N SER A 90 -12.25 -8.56 10.59
CA SER A 90 -12.06 -8.25 9.17
C SER A 90 -12.76 -6.94 8.81
N ASN A 91 -12.18 -6.18 7.91
CA ASN A 91 -12.78 -5.00 7.31
C ASN A 91 -12.74 -5.12 5.79
N LYS A 92 -13.43 -4.23 5.10
CA LYS A 92 -13.47 -4.22 3.63
C LYS A 92 -13.33 -2.82 3.07
N THR A 93 -12.60 -2.71 1.97
CA THR A 93 -12.58 -1.52 1.09
C THR A 93 -13.19 -1.90 -0.25
N THR A 94 -14.27 -1.22 -0.64
CA THR A 94 -14.92 -1.46 -1.94
C THR A 94 -14.43 -0.43 -2.95
N LEU A 95 -13.86 -0.90 -4.02
CA LEU A 95 -13.55 -0.16 -5.25
C LEU A 95 -14.71 -0.39 -6.25
N SER A 96 -14.70 0.27 -7.41
CA SER A 96 -15.80 0.15 -8.38
C SER A 96 -16.17 -1.31 -8.70
N ASP A 97 -15.17 -2.12 -9.04
CA ASP A 97 -15.36 -3.50 -9.53
C ASP A 97 -14.82 -4.56 -8.57
N PHE A 98 -14.12 -4.16 -7.51
CA PHE A 98 -13.47 -5.06 -6.57
C PHE A 98 -13.71 -4.65 -5.13
N THR A 99 -13.71 -5.65 -4.26
CA THR A 99 -13.72 -5.48 -2.81
C THR A 99 -12.48 -6.16 -2.24
N ILE A 100 -11.70 -5.41 -1.48
CA ILE A 100 -10.58 -5.92 -0.71
C ILE A 100 -11.07 -6.23 0.69
N LEU A 101 -11.00 -7.49 1.07
CA LEU A 101 -11.18 -7.95 2.45
C LEU A 101 -9.83 -8.03 3.12
N PHE A 102 -9.70 -7.56 4.33
CA PHE A 102 -8.44 -7.59 5.08
C PHE A 102 -8.67 -7.71 6.58
N ASP A 103 -7.68 -8.26 7.27
CA ASP A 103 -7.68 -8.34 8.73
C ASP A 103 -7.28 -7.00 9.33
N VAL A 104 -7.97 -6.61 10.38
CA VAL A 104 -7.70 -5.40 11.15
C VAL A 104 -6.85 -5.77 12.37
N ALA A 105 -5.70 -5.12 12.52
CA ALA A 105 -4.90 -5.26 13.71
C ALA A 105 -5.60 -4.61 14.92
N ASP A 106 -5.75 -5.34 16.04
CA ASP A 106 -6.38 -4.84 17.28
C ASP A 106 -5.53 -3.78 18.04
N ALA A 107 -4.69 -3.04 17.34
CA ALA A 107 -3.67 -2.18 17.93
C ALA A 107 -4.15 -0.78 18.33
N HIS A 108 -5.46 -0.52 18.37
CA HIS A 108 -5.96 0.82 18.72
C HIS A 108 -6.03 1.01 20.22
N THR A 109 -4.97 1.55 20.81
CA THR A 109 -5.03 2.12 22.17
C THR A 109 -5.41 3.61 22.04
N GLY A 110 -6.65 3.97 22.35
CA GLY A 110 -7.19 5.32 22.23
C GLY A 110 -8.59 5.31 21.61
N LYS A 111 -9.15 6.49 21.38
CA LYS A 111 -10.45 6.68 20.70
C LYS A 111 -10.27 7.66 19.53
N PRO A 112 -9.54 7.30 18.47
CA PRO A 112 -9.40 8.16 17.30
C PRO A 112 -10.75 8.34 16.60
N ILE A 113 -10.92 9.46 15.92
CA ILE A 113 -12.01 9.66 14.97
C ILE A 113 -11.54 9.05 13.63
N ILE A 114 -11.95 7.83 13.35
CA ILE A 114 -11.58 7.14 12.10
C ILE A 114 -12.34 7.77 10.95
N LEU A 115 -11.62 8.40 10.01
CA LEU A 115 -12.17 8.97 8.78
C LEU A 115 -12.33 7.91 7.70
N SER A 116 -11.33 7.07 7.54
CA SER A 116 -11.35 5.92 6.63
C SER A 116 -10.39 4.83 7.13
N GLU A 117 -10.68 3.62 6.72
CA GLU A 117 -9.84 2.45 6.95
C GLU A 117 -9.72 1.66 5.66
N SER A 118 -8.50 1.37 5.23
CA SER A 118 -8.21 0.73 3.95
C SER A 118 -6.99 -0.17 4.05
N HIS A 119 -6.70 -0.87 2.97
CA HIS A 119 -5.52 -1.71 2.82
C HIS A 119 -4.62 -1.20 1.70
N LEU A 120 -3.29 -1.31 1.84
CA LEU A 120 -2.34 -0.83 0.84
C LEU A 120 -2.56 -1.47 -0.54
N ALA A 121 -2.99 -2.74 -0.57
CA ALA A 121 -3.38 -3.41 -1.81
C ALA A 121 -4.52 -2.68 -2.55
N ALA A 122 -5.53 -2.17 -1.81
CA ALA A 122 -6.63 -1.41 -2.41
C ALA A 122 -6.12 -0.13 -3.08
N LEU A 123 -5.23 0.60 -2.41
CA LEU A 123 -4.64 1.82 -2.96
C LEU A 123 -3.77 1.52 -4.20
N LEU A 124 -2.99 0.42 -4.16
CA LEU A 124 -2.18 -0.01 -5.29
C LEU A 124 -3.06 -0.39 -6.50
N ILE A 125 -4.14 -1.15 -6.27
CA ILE A 125 -5.09 -1.54 -7.33
C ILE A 125 -5.76 -0.29 -7.92
N GLU A 126 -6.27 0.61 -7.09
CA GLU A 126 -6.93 1.83 -7.54
C GLU A 126 -6.00 2.70 -8.39
N LYS A 127 -4.74 2.87 -7.94
CA LYS A 127 -3.72 3.59 -8.71
C LYS A 127 -3.39 2.90 -10.02
N SER A 128 -3.29 1.57 -10.01
CA SER A 128 -3.01 0.76 -11.19
C SER A 128 -4.14 0.86 -12.21
N MET A 129 -5.39 0.74 -11.77
CA MET A 129 -6.56 0.87 -12.64
C MET A 129 -6.64 2.26 -13.31
N LYS A 130 -6.32 3.34 -12.55
CA LYS A 130 -6.25 4.71 -13.10
C LYS A 130 -5.11 4.91 -14.12
N SER A 131 -4.06 4.10 -14.03
CA SER A 131 -2.85 4.19 -14.88
C SER A 131 -2.84 3.18 -16.02
N ALA A 132 -3.78 2.23 -16.04
CA ALA A 132 -3.86 1.19 -17.05
C ALA A 132 -4.32 1.79 -18.40
N GLU A 133 -3.67 1.34 -19.46
CA GLU A 133 -4.01 1.71 -20.84
C GLU A 133 -4.59 0.50 -21.55
N LYS A 134 -5.59 0.74 -22.39
CA LYS A 134 -6.26 -0.33 -23.14
C LYS A 134 -5.27 -1.10 -24.05
N GLY A 135 -5.30 -2.42 -23.95
CA GLY A 135 -4.45 -3.30 -24.75
C GLY A 135 -3.01 -3.40 -24.26
N THR A 136 -2.71 -2.92 -23.05
CA THR A 136 -1.40 -3.07 -22.43
C THR A 136 -1.52 -3.83 -21.11
N ASP A 137 -0.48 -4.61 -20.79
CA ASP A 137 -0.32 -5.22 -19.47
C ASP A 137 0.42 -4.25 -18.56
N LEU A 138 -0.10 -4.06 -17.35
CA LEU A 138 0.50 -3.22 -16.31
C LEU A 138 0.73 -4.04 -15.05
N LEU A 139 1.98 -4.16 -14.64
CA LEU A 139 2.38 -4.67 -13.32
C LEU A 139 2.72 -3.50 -12.41
N SER A 140 1.95 -3.31 -11.37
CA SER A 140 2.27 -2.33 -10.31
C SER A 140 2.85 -3.03 -9.12
N ILE A 141 3.96 -2.49 -8.63
CA ILE A 141 4.77 -3.05 -7.54
C ILE A 141 4.84 -2.01 -6.43
N SER A 142 4.55 -2.41 -5.20
CA SER A 142 4.83 -1.58 -4.03
C SER A 142 5.70 -2.34 -3.03
N ILE A 143 6.85 -1.78 -2.66
CA ILE A 143 7.77 -2.35 -1.68
C ILE A 143 7.60 -1.58 -0.38
N TRP A 144 7.19 -2.28 0.68
CA TRP A 144 6.97 -1.69 1.97
C TRP A 144 7.06 -2.73 3.09
N ASP A 145 7.72 -2.36 4.19
CA ASP A 145 7.74 -3.11 5.46
C ASP A 145 8.04 -4.61 5.28
N HIS A 146 9.20 -4.92 4.70
CA HIS A 146 9.65 -6.29 4.43
C HIS A 146 8.67 -7.10 3.57
N GLY A 147 7.96 -6.43 2.67
CA GLY A 147 7.04 -7.09 1.74
C GLY A 147 6.98 -6.41 0.38
N ILE A 148 6.56 -7.18 -0.60
CA ILE A 148 6.28 -6.72 -1.95
C ILE A 148 4.82 -6.99 -2.28
N PHE A 149 4.10 -5.96 -2.72
CA PHE A 149 2.76 -6.06 -3.28
C PHE A 149 2.87 -6.05 -4.80
N LEU A 150 2.22 -6.97 -5.47
CA LEU A 150 2.15 -7.09 -6.92
C LEU A 150 0.70 -7.02 -7.36
N ALA A 151 0.35 -6.06 -8.22
CA ALA A 151 -0.99 -5.94 -8.81
C ALA A 151 -0.87 -5.97 -10.34
N LEU A 152 -1.50 -6.95 -10.98
CA LEU A 152 -1.51 -7.11 -12.43
C LEU A 152 -2.85 -6.66 -13.00
N ILE A 153 -2.77 -5.72 -13.93
CA ILE A 153 -3.91 -5.24 -14.72
C ILE A 153 -3.69 -5.66 -16.17
N GLN A 154 -4.67 -6.34 -16.76
CA GLN A 154 -4.70 -6.66 -18.19
C GLN A 154 -6.04 -6.24 -18.78
N ASN A 155 -6.03 -5.58 -19.91
CA ASN A 155 -7.24 -5.08 -20.58
C ASN A 155 -8.15 -4.26 -19.63
N GLU A 156 -7.56 -3.38 -18.83
CA GLU A 156 -8.25 -2.54 -17.84
C GLU A 156 -8.98 -3.34 -16.74
N GLN A 157 -8.59 -4.60 -16.51
CA GLN A 157 -9.15 -5.47 -15.48
C GLN A 157 -8.06 -5.96 -14.53
N LEU A 158 -8.38 -6.00 -13.24
CA LEU A 158 -7.52 -6.65 -12.25
C LEU A 158 -7.51 -8.16 -12.48
N ILE A 159 -6.33 -8.71 -12.72
CA ILE A 159 -6.12 -10.15 -12.86
C ILE A 159 -5.74 -10.78 -11.54
N ASN A 160 -4.78 -10.15 -10.84
CA ASN A 160 -4.34 -10.61 -9.52
C ASN A 160 -3.75 -9.45 -8.73
N CYS A 161 -3.89 -9.54 -7.40
CA CYS A 161 -3.13 -8.74 -6.46
C CYS A 161 -2.67 -9.62 -5.31
N ASN A 162 -1.36 -9.66 -5.07
CA ASN A 162 -0.79 -10.50 -4.05
C ASN A 162 0.30 -9.77 -3.26
N ARG A 163 0.61 -10.26 -2.04
CA ARG A 163 1.71 -9.78 -1.21
C ARG A 163 2.61 -10.95 -0.83
N PHE A 164 3.90 -10.74 -0.93
CA PHE A 164 4.91 -11.68 -0.48
C PHE A 164 5.80 -10.99 0.56
N ASP A 165 6.09 -11.70 1.65
CA ASP A 165 7.13 -11.27 2.57
C ASP A 165 8.50 -11.46 1.90
N CYS A 166 9.38 -10.48 2.01
CA CYS A 166 10.71 -10.53 1.45
C CYS A 166 11.71 -9.81 2.38
N ALA A 167 12.84 -10.45 2.64
CA ALA A 167 13.87 -9.91 3.51
C ALA A 167 14.73 -8.85 2.82
N ASP A 168 14.86 -8.93 1.49
CA ASP A 168 15.71 -8.05 0.71
C ASP A 168 15.26 -7.87 -0.74
N ALA A 169 16.02 -7.07 -1.51
CA ALA A 169 15.74 -6.79 -2.91
C ALA A 169 15.84 -8.03 -3.81
N ALA A 170 16.66 -9.03 -3.44
CA ALA A 170 16.81 -10.24 -4.24
C ALA A 170 15.57 -11.15 -4.13
N GLU A 171 15.00 -11.28 -2.92
CA GLU A 171 13.74 -11.99 -2.72
C GLU A 171 12.58 -11.24 -3.40
N ALA A 172 12.54 -9.92 -3.31
CA ALA A 172 11.55 -9.12 -4.03
C ALA A 172 11.63 -9.33 -5.55
N MET A 173 12.84 -9.40 -6.10
CA MET A 173 13.08 -9.70 -7.51
C MET A 173 12.62 -11.12 -7.86
N TYR A 174 12.93 -12.11 -7.02
CA TYR A 174 12.50 -13.48 -7.22
C TYR A 174 10.97 -13.59 -7.35
N TYR A 175 10.21 -13.01 -6.40
CA TYR A 175 8.75 -13.05 -6.45
C TYR A 175 8.20 -12.28 -7.64
N THR A 176 8.81 -11.15 -8.01
CA THR A 176 8.41 -10.40 -9.20
C THR A 176 8.58 -11.22 -10.47
N MET A 177 9.73 -11.85 -10.66
CA MET A 177 10.02 -12.65 -11.85
C MET A 177 9.19 -13.94 -11.89
N LEU A 178 8.93 -14.56 -10.73
CA LEU A 178 8.01 -15.69 -10.62
C LEU A 178 6.60 -15.29 -11.08
N PHE A 179 6.12 -14.11 -10.65
CA PHE A 179 4.82 -13.58 -11.05
C PHE A 179 4.77 -13.28 -12.56
N VAL A 180 5.83 -12.68 -13.12
CA VAL A 180 5.95 -12.45 -14.58
C VAL A 180 5.88 -13.76 -15.36
N GLN A 181 6.52 -14.81 -14.85
CA GLN A 181 6.52 -16.13 -15.48
C GLN A 181 5.15 -16.83 -15.33
N GLU A 182 4.51 -16.76 -14.18
CA GLU A 182 3.22 -17.41 -13.90
C GLU A 182 2.12 -16.90 -14.83
N TYR A 183 2.13 -15.59 -15.15
CA TYR A 183 1.15 -14.96 -16.02
C TYR A 183 1.63 -14.81 -17.48
N ASP A 184 2.73 -15.46 -17.86
CA ASP A 184 3.32 -15.43 -19.21
C ASP A 184 3.45 -14.00 -19.78
N LEU A 185 3.90 -13.06 -18.91
CA LEU A 185 3.99 -11.65 -19.27
C LEU A 185 5.21 -11.39 -20.17
N ASN A 186 4.97 -10.68 -21.27
CA ASN A 186 6.04 -10.33 -22.20
C ASN A 186 6.87 -9.15 -21.66
N GLN A 187 8.10 -9.41 -21.25
CA GLN A 187 9.03 -8.45 -20.65
C GLN A 187 9.36 -7.26 -21.55
N GLU A 188 9.24 -7.39 -22.87
CA GLU A 188 9.49 -6.30 -23.81
C GLU A 188 8.33 -5.30 -23.93
N THR A 189 7.11 -5.74 -23.63
CA THR A 189 5.89 -4.92 -23.78
C THR A 189 5.20 -4.61 -22.45
N LEU A 190 5.51 -5.37 -21.38
CA LEU A 190 4.98 -5.16 -20.05
C LEU A 190 5.34 -3.76 -19.53
N ASN A 191 4.35 -2.97 -19.13
CA ASN A 191 4.56 -1.76 -18.37
C ASN A 191 4.66 -2.11 -16.88
N CYS A 192 5.65 -1.53 -16.20
CA CYS A 192 5.87 -1.78 -14.77
C CYS A 192 5.99 -0.45 -14.01
N ASN A 193 5.12 -0.22 -13.04
CA ASN A 193 5.19 0.91 -12.11
C ASN A 193 5.68 0.42 -10.75
N VAL A 194 6.73 1.06 -10.22
CA VAL A 194 7.34 0.72 -8.93
C VAL A 194 7.13 1.86 -7.95
N TYR A 195 6.59 1.54 -6.79
CA TYR A 195 6.37 2.42 -5.63
C TYR A 195 7.11 1.85 -4.42
N GLY A 196 7.43 2.68 -3.44
CA GLY A 196 7.97 2.17 -2.17
C GLY A 196 9.21 2.92 -1.68
N ASP A 197 9.89 2.29 -0.73
CA ASP A 197 11.12 2.80 -0.13
C ASP A 197 12.20 3.05 -1.18
N ILE A 198 12.78 4.26 -1.18
CA ILE A 198 13.76 4.69 -2.18
C ILE A 198 15.02 3.83 -2.13
N SER A 199 15.49 3.42 -0.96
CA SER A 199 16.69 2.59 -0.81
C SER A 199 16.45 1.20 -1.40
N ALA A 200 15.36 0.56 -1.03
CA ALA A 200 14.97 -0.74 -1.56
C ALA A 200 14.61 -0.68 -3.05
N THR A 201 13.84 0.33 -3.49
CA THR A 201 13.47 0.48 -4.90
C THR A 201 14.64 0.91 -5.78
N GLY A 202 15.67 1.56 -5.23
CA GLY A 202 16.86 1.99 -5.98
C GLY A 202 17.61 0.81 -6.57
N THR A 203 17.97 -0.17 -5.74
CA THR A 203 18.65 -1.41 -6.16
C THR A 203 17.69 -2.30 -6.95
N PHE A 204 16.54 -2.62 -6.38
CA PHE A 204 15.50 -3.44 -7.02
C PHE A 204 15.09 -2.89 -8.39
N GLY A 205 14.75 -1.59 -8.48
CA GLY A 205 14.31 -1.00 -9.72
C GLY A 205 15.42 -0.94 -10.80
N SER A 206 16.68 -0.82 -10.39
CA SER A 206 17.82 -0.86 -11.32
C SER A 206 18.05 -2.26 -11.87
N GLU A 207 17.89 -3.28 -11.04
CA GLU A 207 17.97 -4.68 -11.46
C GLU A 207 16.76 -5.07 -12.32
N LEU A 208 15.55 -4.65 -11.93
CA LEU A 208 14.31 -4.95 -12.68
C LEU A 208 14.38 -4.44 -14.13
N LYS A 209 15.03 -3.28 -14.38
CA LYS A 209 15.27 -2.74 -15.73
C LYS A 209 16.15 -3.61 -16.61
N GLN A 210 16.87 -4.57 -16.07
CA GLN A 210 17.64 -5.53 -16.86
C GLN A 210 16.76 -6.64 -17.44
N TYR A 211 15.58 -6.87 -16.85
CA TYR A 211 14.65 -7.91 -17.23
C TYR A 211 13.39 -7.37 -17.91
N ILE A 212 12.89 -6.23 -17.46
CA ILE A 212 11.66 -5.61 -17.98
C ILE A 212 12.02 -4.27 -18.61
N ARG A 213 11.61 -4.08 -19.86
CA ARG A 213 11.98 -2.92 -20.66
C ARG A 213 11.37 -1.62 -20.16
N ASN A 214 10.08 -1.61 -19.82
CA ASN A 214 9.31 -0.42 -19.51
C ASN A 214 9.08 -0.32 -18.00
N VAL A 215 10.11 0.03 -17.23
CA VAL A 215 10.03 0.21 -15.77
C VAL A 215 10.04 1.69 -15.42
N ASN A 216 8.96 2.15 -14.80
CA ASN A 216 8.81 3.48 -14.23
C ASN A 216 8.90 3.40 -12.70
N ILE A 217 9.92 4.05 -12.13
CA ILE A 217 10.08 4.15 -10.68
C ILE A 217 9.46 5.48 -10.24
N ASN A 218 8.35 5.38 -9.51
CA ASN A 218 7.63 6.55 -9.03
C ASN A 218 8.34 7.16 -7.82
N ARG A 219 9.17 8.16 -8.09
CA ARG A 219 9.87 9.00 -7.12
C ARG A 219 9.27 10.40 -7.18
N LYS A 220 8.05 10.58 -6.72
CA LYS A 220 7.54 11.94 -6.52
C LYS A 220 8.12 12.43 -5.20
N GLY A 221 9.03 13.40 -5.27
CA GLY A 221 9.69 13.99 -4.12
C GLY A 221 8.74 14.78 -3.21
N ILE A 222 7.80 14.11 -2.58
CA ILE A 222 6.96 14.70 -1.53
C ILE A 222 7.85 15.04 -0.34
N LEU A 223 8.76 14.13 0.00
CA LEU A 223 9.75 14.30 1.05
C LEU A 223 11.09 13.67 0.62
N PRO A 224 11.88 14.35 -0.23
CA PRO A 224 13.06 13.76 -0.89
C PRO A 224 14.17 13.31 0.08
N SER A 225 14.06 13.66 1.36
CA SER A 225 15.01 13.26 2.41
C SER A 225 14.59 11.99 3.18
N ILE A 226 13.45 11.38 2.83
CA ILE A 226 12.91 10.22 3.57
C ILE A 226 12.71 9.05 2.61
N ASP A 227 13.18 7.87 3.02
CA ASP A 227 13.15 6.64 2.21
C ASP A 227 11.74 6.14 1.87
N ILE A 228 10.71 6.59 2.59
CA ILE A 228 9.30 6.18 2.42
C ILE A 228 8.51 6.98 1.37
N ASP A 229 9.14 7.90 0.65
CA ASP A 229 8.48 8.84 -0.26
C ASP A 229 7.61 8.16 -1.34
N GLY A 230 8.04 7.01 -1.83
CA GLY A 230 7.27 6.26 -2.84
C GLY A 230 5.97 5.67 -2.31
N VAL A 231 5.91 5.22 -1.05
CA VAL A 231 4.66 4.76 -0.41
C VAL A 231 3.77 5.94 -0.08
N LEU A 232 4.31 7.04 0.42
CA LEU A 232 3.55 8.26 0.65
C LEU A 232 2.93 8.78 -0.65
N SER A 233 3.66 8.74 -1.77
CA SER A 233 3.12 9.11 -3.08
C SER A 233 1.94 8.21 -3.47
N LEU A 234 2.02 6.90 -3.27
CA LEU A 234 0.92 5.99 -3.54
C LEU A 234 -0.31 6.33 -2.70
N ILE A 235 -0.12 6.56 -1.39
CA ILE A 235 -1.19 6.86 -0.45
C ILE A 235 -1.84 8.21 -0.76
N PHE A 236 -1.05 9.27 -0.86
CA PHE A 236 -1.58 10.63 -1.03
C PHE A 236 -2.12 10.95 -2.43
N ASP A 237 -1.76 10.17 -3.43
CA ASP A 237 -2.39 10.27 -4.75
C ASP A 237 -3.78 9.57 -4.79
N THR A 238 -4.11 8.75 -3.77
CA THR A 238 -5.30 7.89 -3.76
C THR A 238 -6.35 8.32 -2.72
N ILE A 239 -5.93 8.73 -1.51
CA ILE A 239 -6.85 9.31 -0.48
C ILE A 239 -7.02 10.84 -0.69
#